data_ad79ea1475b2e35d6db6a391bc8298f9
#
_entry.id   ad79ea1475b2e35d6db6a391bc8298f9
#
_cell.length_a   1.000
_cell.length_b   1.000
_cell.length_c   1.000
_cell.angle_alpha   90.00
_cell.angle_beta   90.00
_cell.angle_gamma   90.00
#
_symmetry.space_group_name_H-M   'P 1'
#
loop_
_entity.id
_entity.type
_entity.pdbx_description
1 polymer ?
#
loop_
_entity_poly.entity_id
_entity_poly.type
_entity_poly.pdbx_seq_one_letter_code
_entity_poly.pdbx_strand_id
1 'polypeptide(L)'
;MEERYLGGFGATATSEARVQVVRPLTIDTQFHTMVEFTGFELTFDRARDQPYLDMMLNPRAKRLANMVEQFIATTNFQTEVYQAYGTPGVAIDQNTVFQTDAYMTQLGIPEDGNRYWANPPAVSATLTNALYNVFNMTVNRGALLDGFIGHLSGFDFFKTNFLQRQVAGVTGATGGTPPTGYSAAGVVTNGPITGGNTIVVSGWTATTGALNVGDIITIDAASGVFMVNPLTYEPLAQTAQFVVTAPVVADGAGNATITVSPTIVISGARQNISAAIPNGAQLYRANSHNVSMAFHNQAIVFAAPPIKELKGGVEAVTSYSDLYKMAMTYSLGADIRNYVQLDRIDIIAGVSINPEFAVVVMS
;
A
#
# COMPACT_ATOMS: atom_id res chain seq x y z
N MET A 1 -9.90 20.97 4.18
CA MET A 1 -9.73 21.93 3.08
C MET A 1 -10.80 22.98 3.20
N GLU A 2 -10.45 24.22 3.14
CA GLU A 2 -11.39 25.35 3.33
C GLU A 2 -12.06 25.64 2.00
N GLU A 3 -13.40 25.78 1.99
CA GLU A 3 -14.07 26.33 0.82
C GLU A 3 -13.55 27.75 0.57
N ARG A 4 -13.18 28.03 -0.66
CA ARG A 4 -12.66 29.34 -1.05
C ARG A 4 -13.81 30.36 -1.09
N TYR A 5 -13.97 31.11 -0.03
CA TYR A 5 -14.92 32.23 -0.01
C TYR A 5 -14.34 33.43 -0.80
N LEU A 6 -14.95 33.75 -1.92
CA LEU A 6 -14.69 34.96 -2.69
C LEU A 6 -15.75 36.01 -2.33
N GLY A 7 -15.53 36.71 -1.22
CA GLY A 7 -16.35 37.84 -0.82
C GLY A 7 -15.80 39.16 -1.37
N GLY A 8 -16.69 40.08 -1.75
CA GLY A 8 -16.29 41.47 -2.05
C GLY A 8 -15.87 42.20 -0.80
N PHE A 9 -15.20 43.36 -0.99
CA PHE A 9 -14.80 44.25 0.13
C PHE A 9 -16.03 44.64 0.97
N GLY A 10 -16.00 44.36 2.27
CA GLY A 10 -17.12 44.60 3.20
C GLY A 10 -18.14 43.44 3.35
N ALA A 11 -17.92 42.28 2.67
CA ALA A 11 -18.75 41.10 2.90
C ALA A 11 -18.51 40.52 4.31
N THR A 12 -19.60 40.06 4.96
CA THR A 12 -19.53 39.37 6.25
C THR A 12 -18.91 37.98 6.03
N ALA A 13 -17.79 37.69 6.71
CA ALA A 13 -17.19 36.36 6.69
C ALA A 13 -18.11 35.37 7.44
N THR A 14 -18.46 34.26 6.79
CA THR A 14 -19.14 33.13 7.43
C THR A 14 -18.09 32.19 8.00
N SER A 15 -18.30 31.72 9.24
CA SER A 15 -17.42 30.71 9.81
C SER A 15 -17.73 29.35 9.21
N GLU A 16 -16.70 28.67 8.72
CA GLU A 16 -16.79 27.30 8.23
C GLU A 16 -16.52 26.29 9.36
N ALA A 17 -17.20 25.17 9.32
CA ALA A 17 -16.95 24.08 10.25
C ALA A 17 -15.59 23.43 9.91
N ARG A 18 -14.69 23.39 10.89
CA ARG A 18 -13.41 22.67 10.74
C ARG A 18 -13.67 21.17 10.65
N VAL A 19 -13.37 20.57 9.51
CA VAL A 19 -13.42 19.12 9.34
C VAL A 19 -12.02 18.55 9.61
N GLN A 20 -11.90 17.78 10.68
CA GLN A 20 -10.66 17.06 11.01
C GLN A 20 -10.82 15.58 10.70
N VAL A 21 -9.92 15.04 9.88
CA VAL A 21 -9.85 13.61 9.61
C VAL A 21 -8.83 13.00 10.57
N VAL A 22 -9.28 12.06 11.39
CA VAL A 22 -8.43 11.29 12.29
C VAL A 22 -8.34 9.86 11.76
N ARG A 23 -7.12 9.38 11.53
CA ARG A 23 -6.86 7.97 11.23
C ARG A 23 -6.28 7.32 12.48
N PRO A 24 -6.93 6.29 13.02
CA PRO A 24 -6.40 5.58 14.16
C PRO A 24 -5.18 4.73 13.73
N LEU A 25 -4.14 4.73 14.55
CA LEU A 25 -3.07 3.75 14.48
C LEU A 25 -3.34 2.67 15.51
N THR A 26 -3.68 1.47 15.04
CA THR A 26 -3.94 0.31 15.91
C THR A 26 -2.71 -0.57 15.93
N ILE A 27 -2.28 -0.97 17.13
CA ILE A 27 -1.18 -1.91 17.33
C ILE A 27 -1.80 -3.24 17.70
N ASP A 28 -1.96 -4.11 16.73
CA ASP A 28 -2.69 -5.38 16.87
C ASP A 28 -1.90 -6.58 16.35
N THR A 29 -0.78 -6.34 15.69
CA THR A 29 -0.01 -7.41 15.05
C THR A 29 1.25 -7.73 15.85
N GLN A 30 1.43 -9.02 16.17
CA GLN A 30 2.61 -9.53 16.83
C GLN A 30 3.39 -10.46 15.91
N PHE A 31 4.66 -10.14 15.71
CA PHE A 31 5.61 -11.01 15.02
C PHE A 31 6.49 -11.70 16.05
N HIS A 32 6.69 -12.99 15.89
CA HIS A 32 7.55 -13.74 16.79
C HIS A 32 8.34 -14.83 16.06
N THR A 33 9.45 -15.18 16.63
CA THR A 33 10.22 -16.38 16.27
C THR A 33 10.67 -17.06 17.54
N MET A 34 10.54 -18.39 17.58
CA MET A 34 10.88 -19.20 18.74
C MET A 34 11.80 -20.34 18.30
N VAL A 35 12.75 -20.67 19.15
CA VAL A 35 13.62 -21.84 19.03
C VAL A 35 13.57 -22.60 20.33
N GLU A 36 13.61 -23.90 20.22
CA GLU A 36 13.61 -24.85 21.33
C GLU A 36 14.96 -25.54 21.38
N PHE A 37 15.55 -25.59 22.55
CA PHE A 37 16.79 -26.31 22.86
C PHE A 37 16.48 -27.45 23.81
N THR A 38 16.79 -28.66 23.38
CA THR A 38 16.63 -29.84 24.28
C THR A 38 17.70 -29.84 25.37
N GLY A 39 17.40 -30.42 26.50
CA GLY A 39 18.38 -30.57 27.59
C GLY A 39 19.64 -31.32 27.17
N PHE A 40 19.55 -32.18 26.16
CA PHE A 40 20.68 -32.88 25.56
C PHE A 40 21.62 -31.93 24.80
N GLU A 41 21.07 -31.00 23.97
CA GLU A 41 21.85 -29.99 23.28
C GLU A 41 22.52 -28.99 24.21
N LEU A 42 21.82 -28.62 25.29
CA LEU A 42 22.37 -27.75 26.35
C LEU A 42 23.52 -28.41 27.11
N THR A 43 23.50 -29.74 27.28
CA THR A 43 24.53 -30.48 27.98
C THR A 43 25.85 -30.53 27.20
N PHE A 44 25.80 -30.53 25.89
CA PHE A 44 27.00 -30.58 25.04
C PHE A 44 27.59 -29.20 24.73
N ASP A 45 27.21 -28.17 25.45
CA ASP A 45 27.82 -26.83 25.52
C ASP A 45 27.80 -25.99 24.24
N ARG A 46 27.21 -26.49 23.16
CA ARG A 46 27.11 -25.72 21.89
C ARG A 46 26.16 -24.53 21.98
N ALA A 47 25.15 -24.61 22.83
CA ALA A 47 24.16 -23.53 23.02
C ALA A 47 24.70 -22.32 23.80
N ARG A 48 25.89 -22.45 24.45
CA ARG A 48 26.56 -21.40 25.23
C ARG A 48 27.68 -20.68 24.50
N ASP A 49 28.08 -21.19 23.32
CA ASP A 49 29.15 -20.58 22.55
C ASP A 49 28.65 -19.31 21.87
N GLN A 50 29.23 -18.15 22.17
CA GLN A 50 28.84 -16.84 21.64
C GLN A 50 28.73 -16.83 20.11
N PRO A 51 29.70 -17.36 19.34
CA PRO A 51 29.58 -17.44 17.88
C PRO A 51 28.39 -18.26 17.41
N TYR A 52 27.98 -19.30 18.13
CA TYR A 52 26.83 -20.13 17.81
C TYR A 52 25.51 -19.39 18.09
N LEU A 53 25.42 -18.69 19.21
CA LEU A 53 24.26 -17.84 19.53
C LEU A 53 24.10 -16.73 18.51
N ASP A 54 25.15 -16.04 18.13
CA ASP A 54 25.12 -14.99 17.09
C ASP A 54 24.70 -15.53 15.72
N MET A 55 25.16 -16.74 15.38
CA MET A 55 24.78 -17.42 14.15
C MET A 55 23.29 -17.80 14.14
N MET A 56 22.69 -18.05 15.29
CA MET A 56 21.26 -18.37 15.42
C MET A 56 20.38 -17.13 15.55
N LEU A 57 20.80 -16.11 16.29
CA LEU A 57 20.00 -14.92 16.59
C LEU A 57 19.93 -13.97 15.37
N ASN A 58 21.03 -13.75 14.67
CA ASN A 58 21.08 -12.82 13.55
C ASN A 58 20.12 -13.15 12.39
N PRO A 59 19.99 -14.40 11.93
CA PRO A 59 19.00 -14.74 10.89
C PRO A 59 17.56 -14.54 11.37
N ARG A 60 17.30 -14.78 12.64
CA ARG A 60 15.96 -14.62 13.25
C ARG A 60 15.56 -13.15 13.33
N ALA A 61 16.47 -12.29 13.80
CA ALA A 61 16.25 -10.84 13.81
C ALA A 61 16.01 -10.29 12.39
N LYS A 62 16.79 -10.73 11.40
CA LYS A 62 16.56 -10.39 10.00
C LYS A 62 15.20 -10.87 9.50
N ARG A 63 14.79 -12.10 9.85
CA ARG A 63 13.48 -12.63 9.48
C ARG A 63 12.35 -11.78 10.04
N LEU A 64 12.45 -11.38 11.31
CA LEU A 64 11.44 -10.50 11.92
C LEU A 64 11.38 -9.14 11.24
N ALA A 65 12.53 -8.52 10.95
CA ALA A 65 12.57 -7.27 10.19
C ALA A 65 11.91 -7.42 8.81
N ASN A 66 12.19 -8.51 8.10
CA ASN A 66 11.57 -8.82 6.82
C ASN A 66 10.05 -9.01 6.93
N MET A 67 9.55 -9.64 7.99
CA MET A 67 8.10 -9.80 8.23
C MET A 67 7.43 -8.44 8.47
N VAL A 68 8.06 -7.53 9.18
CA VAL A 68 7.57 -6.17 9.40
C VAL A 68 7.53 -5.39 8.07
N GLU A 69 8.58 -5.47 7.26
CA GLU A 69 8.62 -4.80 5.95
C GLU A 69 7.53 -5.35 5.01
N GLN A 70 7.34 -6.66 4.98
CA GLN A 70 6.26 -7.30 4.21
C GLN A 70 4.88 -6.84 4.71
N PHE A 71 4.69 -6.72 6.01
CA PHE A 71 3.45 -6.23 6.62
C PHE A 71 3.13 -4.80 6.17
N ILE A 72 4.11 -3.92 6.14
CA ILE A 72 3.93 -2.55 5.64
C ILE A 72 3.60 -2.55 4.14
N ALA A 73 4.41 -3.23 3.32
CA ALA A 73 4.33 -3.16 1.87
C ALA A 73 3.13 -3.92 1.30
N THR A 74 2.98 -5.19 1.64
CA THR A 74 1.99 -6.07 1.00
C THR A 74 0.66 -6.04 1.70
N THR A 75 0.65 -6.14 3.04
CA THR A 75 -0.61 -6.29 3.79
C THR A 75 -1.36 -4.97 3.89
N ASN A 76 -0.65 -3.84 4.03
CA ASN A 76 -1.30 -2.55 4.24
C ASN A 76 -1.25 -1.67 2.99
N PHE A 77 -0.08 -1.39 2.42
CA PHE A 77 0.02 -0.46 1.29
C PHE A 77 -0.77 -0.93 0.07
N GLN A 78 -0.57 -2.16 -0.37
CA GLN A 78 -1.24 -2.68 -1.57
C GLN A 78 -2.76 -2.81 -1.43
N THR A 79 -3.27 -2.91 -0.20
CA THR A 79 -4.70 -3.10 0.04
C THR A 79 -5.45 -1.80 0.38
N GLU A 80 -4.74 -0.74 0.78
CA GLU A 80 -5.37 0.51 1.20
C GLU A 80 -5.23 1.65 0.19
N VAL A 81 -4.14 1.65 -0.60
CA VAL A 81 -3.89 2.73 -1.57
C VAL A 81 -4.71 2.50 -2.83
N TYR A 82 -5.63 3.43 -3.10
CA TYR A 82 -6.56 3.37 -4.25
C TYR A 82 -6.06 4.18 -5.45
N GLN A 83 -5.19 5.16 -5.21
CA GLN A 83 -4.63 5.99 -6.27
C GLN A 83 -3.62 5.17 -7.05
N ALA A 84 -3.84 5.01 -8.34
CA ALA A 84 -2.98 4.22 -9.20
C ALA A 84 -2.58 4.98 -10.46
N TYR A 85 -1.35 4.80 -10.86
CA TYR A 85 -0.81 5.34 -12.11
C TYR A 85 -0.05 4.27 -12.89
N GLY A 86 0.07 4.45 -14.20
CA GLY A 86 0.72 3.48 -15.08
C GLY A 86 -0.27 2.49 -15.71
N THR A 87 0.26 1.62 -16.56
CA THR A 87 -0.54 0.65 -17.30
C THR A 87 -0.10 -0.76 -16.94
N PRO A 88 -0.98 -1.62 -16.39
CA PRO A 88 -0.65 -3.01 -16.10
C PRO A 88 -0.05 -3.74 -17.31
N GLY A 89 1.10 -4.38 -17.11
CA GLY A 89 1.82 -5.12 -18.15
C GLY A 89 2.72 -4.26 -19.05
N VAL A 90 2.81 -2.97 -18.81
CA VAL A 90 3.75 -2.06 -19.50
C VAL A 90 4.88 -1.68 -18.56
N ALA A 91 6.13 -1.84 -19.00
CA ALA A 91 7.28 -1.51 -18.17
C ALA A 91 7.33 -0.02 -17.81
N ILE A 92 7.71 0.27 -16.57
CA ILE A 92 7.94 1.65 -16.11
C ILE A 92 9.16 2.22 -16.83
N ASP A 93 8.99 3.37 -17.44
CA ASP A 93 10.03 4.16 -18.08
C ASP A 93 10.20 5.53 -17.39
N GLN A 94 11.12 6.34 -17.88
CA GLN A 94 11.38 7.68 -17.36
C GLN A 94 10.13 8.58 -17.47
N ASN A 95 9.37 8.47 -18.56
CA ASN A 95 8.15 9.26 -18.75
C ASN A 95 7.11 8.90 -17.71
N THR A 96 6.97 7.63 -17.37
CA THR A 96 6.06 7.16 -16.28
C THR A 96 6.44 7.80 -14.95
N VAL A 97 7.74 7.94 -14.64
CA VAL A 97 8.19 8.60 -13.40
C VAL A 97 7.79 10.07 -13.39
N PHE A 98 8.06 10.81 -14.46
CA PHE A 98 7.69 12.23 -14.57
C PHE A 98 6.18 12.46 -14.51
N GLN A 99 5.41 11.60 -15.16
CA GLN A 99 3.95 11.69 -15.14
C GLN A 99 3.38 11.32 -13.77
N THR A 100 4.00 10.37 -13.05
CA THR A 100 3.59 10.05 -11.67
C THR A 100 3.86 11.22 -10.73
N ASP A 101 4.97 11.92 -10.88
CA ASP A 101 5.28 13.13 -10.12
C ASP A 101 4.26 14.24 -10.38
N ALA A 102 3.95 14.49 -11.66
CA ALA A 102 2.90 15.43 -12.03
C ALA A 102 1.53 15.05 -11.45
N TYR A 103 1.19 13.76 -11.49
CA TYR A 103 -0.06 13.23 -10.92
C TYR A 103 -0.12 13.41 -9.41
N MET A 104 0.95 13.10 -8.68
CA MET A 104 1.03 13.33 -7.24
C MET A 104 0.86 14.82 -6.88
N THR A 105 1.45 15.70 -7.68
CA THR A 105 1.29 17.16 -7.50
C THR A 105 -0.15 17.61 -7.77
N GLN A 106 -0.82 17.06 -8.79
CA GLN A 106 -2.24 17.31 -9.06
C GLN A 106 -3.15 16.80 -7.95
N LEU A 107 -2.77 15.74 -7.25
CA LEU A 107 -3.48 15.23 -6.07
C LEU A 107 -3.22 16.07 -4.80
N GLY A 108 -2.40 17.12 -4.89
CA GLY A 108 -2.06 17.99 -3.76
C GLY A 108 -1.03 17.39 -2.79
N ILE A 109 -0.30 16.37 -3.20
CA ILE A 109 0.78 15.78 -2.40
C ILE A 109 1.98 16.75 -2.41
N PRO A 110 2.54 17.13 -1.25
CA PRO A 110 3.63 18.10 -1.19
C PRO A 110 4.87 17.69 -1.99
N GLU A 111 5.53 18.67 -2.61
CA GLU A 111 6.82 18.54 -3.31
C GLU A 111 7.91 19.24 -2.48
N ASP A 112 8.21 18.67 -1.33
CA ASP A 112 9.12 19.23 -0.33
C ASP A 112 10.45 18.44 -0.22
N GLY A 113 10.73 17.56 -1.18
CA GLY A 113 11.90 16.68 -1.19
C GLY A 113 11.73 15.42 -0.35
N ASN A 114 10.53 15.13 0.17
CA ASN A 114 10.23 13.95 0.99
C ASN A 114 9.37 12.93 0.23
N ARG A 115 9.52 12.86 -1.09
CA ARG A 115 8.88 11.84 -1.93
C ARG A 115 9.81 10.65 -2.13
N TYR A 116 9.29 9.47 -1.94
CA TYR A 116 10.01 8.21 -2.02
C TYR A 116 9.39 7.30 -3.06
N TRP A 117 10.23 6.49 -3.68
CA TRP A 117 9.79 5.49 -4.64
C TRP A 117 10.44 4.14 -4.36
N ALA A 118 9.65 3.14 -4.02
CA ALA A 118 10.12 1.78 -3.79
C ALA A 118 9.70 0.86 -4.95
N ASN A 119 10.68 0.14 -5.51
CA ASN A 119 10.48 -0.79 -6.62
C ASN A 119 10.81 -2.23 -6.23
N PRO A 120 10.10 -3.22 -6.78
CA PRO A 120 10.60 -4.59 -6.81
C PRO A 120 11.84 -4.67 -7.73
N PRO A 121 12.74 -5.65 -7.48
CA PRO A 121 14.03 -5.75 -8.22
C PRO A 121 13.88 -5.84 -9.73
N ALA A 122 12.87 -6.55 -10.22
CA ALA A 122 12.59 -6.68 -11.65
C ALA A 122 12.25 -5.35 -12.30
N VAL A 123 11.37 -4.56 -11.67
CA VAL A 123 10.99 -3.22 -12.15
C VAL A 123 12.16 -2.24 -12.05
N SER A 124 12.97 -2.33 -10.98
CA SER A 124 14.17 -1.52 -10.85
C SER A 124 15.17 -1.79 -11.99
N ALA A 125 15.34 -3.04 -12.41
CA ALA A 125 16.21 -3.40 -13.53
C ALA A 125 15.71 -2.84 -14.87
N THR A 126 14.40 -2.93 -15.13
CA THR A 126 13.79 -2.38 -16.37
C THR A 126 13.91 -0.86 -16.42
N LEU A 127 13.65 -0.18 -15.29
CA LEU A 127 13.79 1.28 -15.20
C LEU A 127 15.25 1.73 -15.37
N THR A 128 16.22 1.04 -14.76
CA THR A 128 17.64 1.34 -14.96
C THR A 128 18.03 1.20 -16.42
N ASN A 129 17.56 0.17 -17.12
CA ASN A 129 17.81 -0.02 -18.54
C ASN A 129 17.14 1.07 -19.42
N ALA A 130 15.95 1.51 -19.07
CA ALA A 130 15.29 2.62 -19.76
C ALA A 130 16.06 3.94 -19.60
N LEU A 131 16.58 4.20 -18.39
CA LEU A 131 17.38 5.39 -18.10
C LEU A 131 18.75 5.36 -18.79
N TYR A 132 19.33 4.18 -19.02
CA TYR A 132 20.62 4.01 -19.73
C TYR A 132 20.57 4.63 -21.14
N ASN A 133 19.47 4.48 -21.85
CA ASN A 133 19.33 4.96 -23.21
C ASN A 133 19.15 6.49 -23.29
N VAL A 134 18.81 7.16 -22.20
CA VAL A 134 18.46 8.59 -22.18
C VAL A 134 19.57 9.47 -21.60
N PHE A 135 20.38 8.94 -20.68
CA PHE A 135 21.39 9.73 -19.95
C PHE A 135 22.81 9.46 -20.46
N ASN A 136 23.58 10.55 -20.63
CA ASN A 136 24.99 10.47 -20.94
C ASN A 136 25.78 9.77 -19.83
N MET A 137 26.68 8.85 -20.21
CA MET A 137 27.50 8.01 -19.33
C MET A 137 28.22 8.76 -18.20
N THR A 138 28.51 10.04 -18.39
CA THR A 138 29.24 10.86 -17.42
C THR A 138 28.41 11.23 -16.19
N VAL A 139 27.10 11.34 -16.33
CA VAL A 139 26.17 11.81 -15.26
C VAL A 139 25.63 10.62 -14.45
N ASN A 140 25.47 9.45 -15.06
CA ASN A 140 24.81 8.30 -14.44
C ASN A 140 25.72 7.09 -14.19
N ARG A 141 27.00 7.33 -13.95
CA ARG A 141 27.97 6.25 -13.68
C ARG A 141 27.54 5.35 -12.51
N GLY A 142 26.95 5.91 -11.45
CA GLY A 142 26.46 5.16 -10.29
C GLY A 142 25.27 4.27 -10.64
N ALA A 143 24.28 4.78 -11.38
CA ALA A 143 23.13 3.99 -11.81
C ALA A 143 23.56 2.83 -12.75
N LEU A 144 24.56 3.08 -13.59
CA LEU A 144 25.04 2.12 -14.56
C LEU A 144 25.91 1.02 -13.91
N LEU A 145 26.80 1.39 -12.99
CA LEU A 145 27.74 0.43 -12.37
C LEU A 145 27.13 -0.30 -11.18
N ASP A 146 26.33 0.41 -10.36
CA ASP A 146 25.83 -0.10 -9.08
C ASP A 146 24.33 -0.44 -9.13
N GLY A 147 23.63 -0.13 -10.24
CA GLY A 147 22.19 -0.29 -10.37
C GLY A 147 21.39 0.60 -9.41
N PHE A 148 22.02 1.67 -8.92
CA PHE A 148 21.40 2.63 -8.01
C PHE A 148 20.87 3.83 -8.79
N ILE A 149 19.55 4.03 -8.82
CA ILE A 149 18.90 5.12 -9.56
C ILE A 149 19.14 6.46 -8.85
N GLY A 150 19.22 6.43 -7.51
CA GLY A 150 19.43 7.63 -6.70
C GLY A 150 18.19 8.50 -6.62
N HIS A 151 18.30 9.74 -7.05
CA HIS A 151 17.26 10.75 -7.04
C HIS A 151 16.85 11.09 -8.48
N LEU A 152 15.55 11.03 -8.79
CA LEU A 152 14.99 11.39 -10.09
C LEU A 152 13.60 11.98 -9.92
N SER A 153 13.33 13.14 -10.57
CA SER A 153 12.01 13.81 -10.55
C SER A 153 11.45 14.01 -9.13
N GLY A 154 12.28 14.44 -8.18
CA GLY A 154 11.82 14.67 -6.81
C GLY A 154 11.66 13.42 -5.95
N PHE A 155 11.90 12.21 -6.50
CA PHE A 155 11.84 10.95 -5.77
C PHE A 155 13.21 10.41 -5.38
N ASP A 156 13.31 9.91 -4.16
CA ASP A 156 14.39 9.04 -3.72
C ASP A 156 14.01 7.57 -3.97
N PHE A 157 14.83 6.86 -4.76
CA PHE A 157 14.53 5.50 -5.20
C PHE A 157 15.12 4.44 -4.27
N PHE A 158 14.29 3.47 -3.91
CA PHE A 158 14.66 2.31 -3.12
C PHE A 158 14.29 1.01 -3.83
N LYS A 159 15.02 -0.05 -3.51
CA LYS A 159 14.74 -1.40 -3.99
C LYS A 159 14.31 -2.27 -2.82
N THR A 160 13.15 -2.93 -2.95
CA THR A 160 12.65 -3.85 -1.94
C THR A 160 12.12 -5.15 -2.56
N ASN A 161 12.33 -6.27 -1.87
CA ASN A 161 11.82 -7.59 -2.28
C ASN A 161 10.39 -7.86 -1.78
N PHE A 162 9.82 -6.97 -0.98
CA PHE A 162 8.56 -7.22 -0.28
C PHE A 162 7.33 -6.66 -1.00
N LEU A 163 7.52 -5.97 -2.12
CA LEU A 163 6.44 -5.62 -3.02
C LEU A 163 6.09 -6.82 -3.89
N GLN A 164 4.91 -7.38 -3.68
CA GLN A 164 4.45 -8.54 -4.42
C GLN A 164 3.65 -8.09 -5.65
N ARG A 165 3.63 -8.98 -6.65
CA ARG A 165 2.75 -8.81 -7.80
C ARG A 165 1.30 -8.90 -7.34
N GLN A 166 0.49 -7.91 -7.68
CA GLN A 166 -0.96 -8.00 -7.50
C GLN A 166 -1.52 -9.00 -8.51
N VAL A 167 -2.16 -10.03 -7.98
CA VAL A 167 -2.88 -11.02 -8.79
C VAL A 167 -4.33 -10.61 -8.82
N ALA A 168 -4.77 -10.09 -9.96
CA ALA A 168 -6.13 -9.62 -10.13
C ALA A 168 -7.13 -10.78 -10.14
N GLY A 169 -8.30 -10.57 -9.52
CA GLY A 169 -9.41 -11.49 -9.58
C GLY A 169 -9.91 -11.67 -11.02
N VAL A 170 -10.73 -12.66 -11.29
CA VAL A 170 -11.30 -12.93 -12.60
C VAL A 170 -12.84 -12.88 -12.50
N THR A 171 -13.43 -11.80 -13.01
CA THR A 171 -14.89 -11.63 -12.98
C THR A 171 -15.62 -12.40 -14.07
N GLY A 172 -14.95 -12.67 -15.21
CA GLY A 172 -15.58 -13.19 -16.41
C GLY A 172 -16.57 -12.23 -17.07
N ALA A 173 -16.62 -10.99 -16.59
CA ALA A 173 -17.51 -9.97 -17.17
C ALA A 173 -17.09 -9.63 -18.60
N THR A 174 -18.08 -9.37 -19.43
CA THR A 174 -17.92 -8.90 -20.80
C THR A 174 -18.67 -7.57 -20.95
N GLY A 175 -18.14 -6.65 -21.70
CA GLY A 175 -18.80 -5.36 -21.98
C GLY A 175 -17.85 -4.19 -21.92
N GLY A 176 -18.25 -3.10 -22.55
CA GLY A 176 -17.43 -1.92 -22.72
C GLY A 176 -16.17 -2.16 -23.57
N THR A 177 -15.34 -1.15 -23.61
CA THR A 177 -13.99 -1.21 -24.20
C THR A 177 -12.99 -0.87 -23.09
N PRO A 178 -12.43 -1.87 -22.40
CA PRO A 178 -11.48 -1.61 -21.32
C PRO A 178 -10.26 -0.85 -21.84
N PRO A 179 -9.72 0.10 -21.06
CA PRO A 179 -8.42 0.69 -21.34
C PRO A 179 -7.32 -0.38 -21.42
N THR A 180 -6.20 -0.07 -22.07
CA THR A 180 -5.05 -0.97 -22.12
C THR A 180 -4.60 -1.36 -20.69
N GLY A 181 -4.38 -2.65 -20.48
CA GLY A 181 -4.00 -3.17 -19.15
C GLY A 181 -5.17 -3.41 -18.20
N TYR A 182 -6.41 -3.15 -18.62
CA TYR A 182 -7.61 -3.38 -17.81
C TYR A 182 -8.52 -4.44 -18.45
N SER A 183 -9.39 -5.01 -17.63
CA SER A 183 -10.43 -5.96 -18.05
C SER A 183 -11.79 -5.52 -17.51
N ALA A 184 -12.87 -5.91 -18.19
CA ALA A 184 -14.21 -5.62 -17.72
C ALA A 184 -14.45 -6.21 -16.33
N ALA A 185 -15.09 -5.45 -15.45
CA ALA A 185 -15.45 -5.82 -14.10
C ALA A 185 -16.95 -5.68 -13.80
N GLY A 186 -17.78 -5.63 -14.84
CA GLY A 186 -19.23 -5.61 -14.74
C GLY A 186 -19.85 -4.23 -14.92
N VAL A 187 -21.14 -4.18 -14.72
CA VAL A 187 -21.98 -2.99 -14.90
C VAL A 187 -22.63 -2.59 -13.59
N VAL A 188 -22.57 -1.34 -13.23
CA VAL A 188 -23.16 -0.81 -11.99
C VAL A 188 -24.70 -0.90 -12.05
N THR A 189 -25.32 -1.47 -11.03
CA THR A 189 -26.78 -1.69 -10.98
C THR A 189 -27.48 -0.93 -9.83
N ASN A 190 -26.73 -0.38 -8.88
CA ASN A 190 -27.27 0.39 -7.75
C ASN A 190 -27.07 1.91 -7.87
N GLY A 191 -26.81 2.39 -9.11
CA GLY A 191 -26.68 3.84 -9.36
C GLY A 191 -28.01 4.61 -9.29
N PRO A 192 -27.98 5.95 -9.12
CA PRO A 192 -26.79 6.77 -8.94
C PRO A 192 -26.18 6.62 -7.52
N ILE A 193 -24.88 6.36 -7.43
CA ILE A 193 -24.18 6.25 -6.14
C ILE A 193 -23.63 7.64 -5.78
N THR A 194 -24.14 8.20 -4.70
CA THR A 194 -23.77 9.54 -4.20
C THR A 194 -22.96 9.50 -2.92
N GLY A 195 -22.75 8.31 -2.35
CA GLY A 195 -22.01 8.11 -1.11
C GLY A 195 -21.91 6.64 -0.73
N GLY A 196 -21.18 6.36 0.35
CA GLY A 196 -20.96 5.00 0.83
C GLY A 196 -19.69 4.36 0.25
N ASN A 197 -19.50 3.08 0.57
CA ASN A 197 -18.32 2.31 0.19
C ASN A 197 -18.68 1.00 -0.54
N THR A 198 -19.87 0.89 -1.09
CA THR A 198 -20.35 -0.30 -1.78
C THR A 198 -20.81 0.01 -3.19
N ILE A 199 -20.40 -0.80 -4.14
CA ILE A 199 -20.83 -0.76 -5.55
C ILE A 199 -21.42 -2.12 -5.88
N VAL A 200 -22.68 -2.16 -6.33
CA VAL A 200 -23.31 -3.40 -6.79
C VAL A 200 -23.17 -3.47 -8.30
N VAL A 201 -22.70 -4.59 -8.78
CA VAL A 201 -22.46 -4.86 -10.22
C VAL A 201 -23.15 -6.13 -10.67
N SER A 202 -23.39 -6.22 -11.96
CA SER A 202 -23.89 -7.43 -12.65
C SER A 202 -23.00 -7.80 -13.83
N GLY A 203 -23.29 -8.95 -14.42
CA GLY A 203 -22.61 -9.43 -15.61
C GLY A 203 -21.35 -10.23 -15.36
N TRP A 204 -21.12 -10.70 -14.14
CA TRP A 204 -20.03 -11.62 -13.81
C TRP A 204 -20.39 -13.07 -14.16
N THR A 205 -19.36 -13.91 -14.28
CA THR A 205 -19.62 -15.34 -14.36
C THR A 205 -20.21 -15.81 -13.02
N ALA A 206 -21.40 -16.40 -13.09
CA ALA A 206 -22.12 -16.85 -11.90
C ALA A 206 -21.27 -17.80 -11.06
N THR A 207 -21.28 -17.60 -9.74
CA THR A 207 -20.59 -18.41 -8.71
C THR A 207 -19.07 -18.46 -8.77
N THR A 208 -18.44 -18.06 -9.88
CA THR A 208 -16.99 -18.15 -10.08
C THR A 208 -16.29 -16.82 -10.33
N GLY A 209 -17.05 -15.79 -10.77
CA GLY A 209 -16.51 -14.45 -10.93
C GLY A 209 -16.08 -13.89 -9.56
N ALA A 210 -14.87 -13.38 -9.46
CA ALA A 210 -14.31 -12.92 -8.18
C ALA A 210 -13.38 -11.71 -8.35
N LEU A 211 -13.29 -10.88 -7.30
CA LEU A 211 -12.24 -9.88 -7.11
C LEU A 211 -11.47 -10.17 -5.83
N ASN A 212 -10.18 -9.87 -5.86
CA ASN A 212 -9.28 -10.01 -4.72
C ASN A 212 -9.13 -8.68 -3.98
N VAL A 213 -8.74 -8.76 -2.71
CA VAL A 213 -8.34 -7.57 -1.94
C VAL A 213 -7.12 -6.92 -2.61
N GLY A 214 -7.13 -5.59 -2.70
CA GLY A 214 -6.07 -4.84 -3.39
C GLY A 214 -6.28 -4.70 -4.90
N ASP A 215 -7.34 -5.29 -5.48
CA ASP A 215 -7.66 -5.03 -6.88
C ASP A 215 -8.09 -3.58 -7.07
N ILE A 216 -7.48 -2.92 -8.03
CA ILE A 216 -7.81 -1.55 -8.40
C ILE A 216 -8.89 -1.58 -9.47
N ILE A 217 -10.00 -0.91 -9.18
CA ILE A 217 -11.12 -0.74 -10.11
C ILE A 217 -11.26 0.72 -10.52
N THR A 218 -11.67 0.93 -11.76
CA THR A 218 -11.93 2.26 -12.32
C THR A 218 -13.26 2.26 -13.07
N ILE A 219 -13.84 3.44 -13.22
CA ILE A 219 -15.10 3.64 -13.94
C ILE A 219 -14.77 4.08 -15.36
N ASP A 220 -15.62 3.73 -16.31
CA ASP A 220 -15.46 4.14 -17.69
C ASP A 220 -15.52 5.69 -17.85
N ALA A 221 -14.69 6.22 -18.72
CA ALA A 221 -14.65 7.67 -18.98
C ALA A 221 -15.96 8.21 -19.54
N ALA A 222 -16.74 7.38 -20.26
CA ALA A 222 -18.03 7.76 -20.82
C ALA A 222 -19.09 8.08 -19.74
N SER A 223 -18.94 7.55 -18.55
CA SER A 223 -19.80 7.86 -17.40
C SER A 223 -19.57 9.26 -16.81
N GLY A 224 -18.50 9.97 -17.21
CA GLY A 224 -18.20 11.33 -16.76
C GLY A 224 -17.76 11.43 -15.29
N VAL A 225 -17.35 10.32 -14.67
CA VAL A 225 -16.93 10.26 -13.27
C VAL A 225 -15.41 10.25 -13.17
N PHE A 226 -14.84 11.36 -12.75
CA PHE A 226 -13.40 11.58 -12.66
C PHE A 226 -12.96 11.79 -11.21
N MET A 227 -11.69 11.55 -10.93
CA MET A 227 -11.07 12.01 -9.69
C MET A 227 -11.06 13.53 -9.61
N VAL A 228 -11.05 14.07 -8.43
CA VAL A 228 -11.08 15.51 -8.17
C VAL A 228 -9.79 15.94 -7.49
N ASN A 229 -9.24 17.07 -7.95
CA ASN A 229 -8.14 17.71 -7.26
C ASN A 229 -8.62 18.20 -5.89
N PRO A 230 -8.04 17.75 -4.78
CA PRO A 230 -8.53 18.11 -3.45
C PRO A 230 -8.32 19.58 -3.08
N LEU A 231 -7.51 20.33 -3.83
CA LEU A 231 -7.25 21.75 -3.59
C LEU A 231 -8.19 22.68 -4.37
N THR A 232 -8.53 22.30 -5.61
CA THR A 232 -9.33 23.15 -6.51
C THR A 232 -10.75 22.65 -6.71
N TYR A 233 -11.05 21.41 -6.35
CA TYR A 233 -12.28 20.66 -6.61
C TYR A 233 -12.60 20.50 -8.12
N GLU A 234 -11.60 20.69 -8.98
CA GLU A 234 -11.73 20.49 -10.42
C GLU A 234 -11.51 19.02 -10.78
N PRO A 235 -12.26 18.48 -11.75
CA PRO A 235 -12.04 17.12 -12.23
C PRO A 235 -10.66 16.96 -12.85
N LEU A 236 -9.97 15.90 -12.50
CA LEU A 236 -8.72 15.49 -13.13
C LEU A 236 -8.98 14.70 -14.43
N ALA A 237 -7.94 14.47 -15.22
CA ALA A 237 -8.03 13.63 -16.42
C ALA A 237 -8.22 12.13 -16.07
N GLN A 238 -7.88 11.72 -14.86
CA GLN A 238 -8.01 10.35 -14.38
C GLN A 238 -9.48 10.05 -14.02
N THR A 239 -10.00 8.93 -14.53
CA THR A 239 -11.29 8.39 -14.09
C THR A 239 -11.23 7.99 -12.63
N ALA A 240 -12.38 7.98 -11.94
CA ALA A 240 -12.47 7.61 -10.54
C ALA A 240 -11.90 6.22 -10.30
N GLN A 241 -11.03 6.11 -9.29
CA GLN A 241 -10.33 4.88 -8.92
C GLN A 241 -10.66 4.49 -7.49
N PHE A 242 -10.77 3.19 -7.27
CA PHE A 242 -11.05 2.59 -5.96
C PHE A 242 -10.24 1.31 -5.80
N VAL A 243 -9.90 0.98 -4.54
CA VAL A 243 -9.32 -0.32 -4.21
C VAL A 243 -10.36 -1.20 -3.54
N VAL A 244 -10.36 -2.48 -3.88
CA VAL A 244 -11.23 -3.49 -3.28
C VAL A 244 -10.70 -3.88 -1.91
N THR A 245 -11.51 -3.71 -0.86
CA THR A 245 -11.09 -3.93 0.54
C THR A 245 -11.50 -5.29 1.09
N ALA A 246 -12.44 -5.98 0.46
CA ALA A 246 -12.88 -7.30 0.86
C ALA A 246 -12.98 -8.22 -0.36
N PRO A 247 -12.63 -9.51 -0.24
CA PRO A 247 -12.79 -10.45 -1.35
C PRO A 247 -14.26 -10.61 -1.69
N VAL A 248 -14.58 -10.64 -2.97
CA VAL A 248 -15.94 -10.70 -3.47
C VAL A 248 -16.07 -11.83 -4.47
N VAL A 249 -17.17 -12.58 -4.38
CA VAL A 249 -17.54 -13.64 -5.34
C VAL A 249 -18.96 -13.37 -5.84
N ALA A 250 -19.20 -13.64 -7.12
CA ALA A 250 -20.52 -13.48 -7.73
C ALA A 250 -21.55 -14.44 -7.13
N ASP A 251 -22.79 -14.00 -7.05
CA ASP A 251 -23.93 -14.83 -6.74
C ASP A 251 -24.32 -15.79 -7.92
N GLY A 252 -25.37 -16.57 -7.71
CA GLY A 252 -25.90 -17.50 -8.74
C GLY A 252 -26.50 -16.81 -9.97
N ALA A 253 -26.72 -15.50 -9.92
CA ALA A 253 -27.21 -14.66 -11.03
C ALA A 253 -26.13 -13.82 -11.69
N GLY A 254 -24.88 -13.90 -11.20
CA GLY A 254 -23.75 -13.10 -11.69
C GLY A 254 -23.72 -11.67 -11.18
N ASN A 255 -24.39 -11.39 -10.04
CA ASN A 255 -24.28 -10.09 -9.36
C ASN A 255 -23.24 -10.18 -8.25
N ALA A 256 -22.63 -9.04 -7.93
CA ALA A 256 -21.67 -8.93 -6.85
C ALA A 256 -21.78 -7.57 -6.16
N THR A 257 -21.53 -7.56 -4.84
CA THR A 257 -21.43 -6.33 -4.06
C THR A 257 -19.96 -6.12 -3.69
N ILE A 258 -19.34 -5.08 -4.26
CA ILE A 258 -17.94 -4.76 -4.08
C ILE A 258 -17.83 -3.73 -2.97
N THR A 259 -17.00 -4.02 -1.95
CA THR A 259 -16.64 -3.05 -0.92
C THR A 259 -15.35 -2.35 -1.32
N VAL A 260 -15.40 -1.02 -1.37
CA VAL A 260 -14.32 -0.18 -1.92
C VAL A 260 -13.81 0.84 -0.90
N SER A 261 -12.58 1.25 -1.09
CA SER A 261 -11.95 2.42 -0.48
C SER A 261 -11.41 3.34 -1.59
N PRO A 262 -11.51 4.68 -1.44
CA PRO A 262 -12.12 5.43 -0.35
C PRO A 262 -13.65 5.39 -0.40
N THR A 263 -14.28 5.88 0.68
CA THR A 263 -15.72 6.16 0.67
C THR A 263 -16.04 7.18 -0.41
N ILE A 264 -17.07 6.92 -1.20
CA ILE A 264 -17.51 7.78 -2.30
C ILE A 264 -18.05 9.08 -1.73
N VAL A 265 -17.53 10.23 -2.15
CA VAL A 265 -17.98 11.57 -1.74
C VAL A 265 -18.01 12.47 -2.96
N ILE A 266 -19.22 12.95 -3.30
CA ILE A 266 -19.45 13.75 -4.52
C ILE A 266 -19.47 15.27 -4.27
N SER A 267 -19.43 15.71 -3.02
CA SER A 267 -19.49 17.14 -2.67
C SER A 267 -18.92 17.41 -1.28
N GLY A 268 -18.54 18.67 -1.03
CA GLY A 268 -18.03 19.14 0.26
C GLY A 268 -16.51 18.96 0.38
N ALA A 269 -15.97 19.28 1.57
CA ALA A 269 -14.54 19.36 1.85
C ALA A 269 -13.75 18.04 1.63
N ARG A 270 -14.45 16.92 1.46
CA ARG A 270 -13.83 15.59 1.21
C ARG A 270 -14.23 15.00 -0.12
N GLN A 271 -14.67 15.83 -1.05
CA GLN A 271 -15.02 15.39 -2.39
C GLN A 271 -13.83 14.68 -3.05
N ASN A 272 -14.04 13.46 -3.52
CA ASN A 272 -13.02 12.64 -4.18
C ASN A 272 -13.39 12.27 -5.62
N ILE A 273 -14.65 12.37 -6.01
CA ILE A 273 -15.10 12.17 -7.38
C ILE A 273 -15.98 13.33 -7.86
N SER A 274 -15.96 13.57 -9.18
CA SER A 274 -16.61 14.74 -9.79
C SER A 274 -18.13 14.65 -9.88
N ALA A 275 -18.67 13.44 -9.95
CA ALA A 275 -20.10 13.19 -10.12
C ALA A 275 -20.53 11.86 -9.50
N ALA A 276 -21.83 11.69 -9.26
CA ALA A 276 -22.40 10.41 -8.84
C ALA A 276 -22.16 9.32 -9.88
N ILE A 277 -21.88 8.10 -9.45
CA ILE A 277 -21.67 6.96 -10.34
C ILE A 277 -23.05 6.54 -10.88
N PRO A 278 -23.30 6.67 -12.18
CA PRO A 278 -24.62 6.38 -12.73
C PRO A 278 -24.92 4.88 -12.79
N ASN A 279 -26.20 4.54 -12.80
CA ASN A 279 -26.62 3.18 -13.15
C ASN A 279 -26.23 2.89 -14.61
N GLY A 280 -25.71 1.69 -14.87
CA GLY A 280 -25.22 1.32 -16.21
C GLY A 280 -23.77 1.68 -16.47
N ALA A 281 -23.06 2.36 -15.56
CA ALA A 281 -21.63 2.62 -15.68
C ALA A 281 -20.85 1.33 -15.80
N GLN A 282 -19.88 1.27 -16.71
CA GLN A 282 -18.98 0.13 -16.85
C GLN A 282 -17.86 0.23 -15.85
N LEU A 283 -17.61 -0.85 -15.12
CA LEU A 283 -16.42 -0.99 -14.27
C LEU A 283 -15.33 -1.74 -15.01
N TYR A 284 -14.10 -1.30 -14.80
CA TYR A 284 -12.89 -1.99 -15.27
C TYR A 284 -11.99 -2.26 -14.07
N ARG A 285 -11.31 -3.40 -14.05
CA ARG A 285 -10.28 -3.74 -13.08
C ARG A 285 -8.91 -3.73 -13.74
N ALA A 286 -7.88 -3.34 -13.02
CA ALA A 286 -6.50 -3.49 -13.45
C ALA A 286 -6.15 -4.99 -13.56
N ASN A 287 -5.47 -5.38 -14.64
CA ASN A 287 -4.95 -6.74 -14.79
C ASN A 287 -3.82 -7.01 -13.78
N SER A 288 -3.43 -8.26 -13.64
CA SER A 288 -2.31 -8.61 -12.75
C SER A 288 -1.04 -7.86 -13.15
N HIS A 289 -0.44 -7.14 -12.20
CA HIS A 289 0.67 -6.23 -12.45
C HIS A 289 1.69 -6.27 -11.30
N ASN A 290 2.91 -5.80 -11.58
CA ASN A 290 3.85 -5.54 -10.51
C ASN A 290 3.52 -4.20 -9.86
N VAL A 291 3.66 -4.14 -8.56
CA VAL A 291 3.36 -2.96 -7.75
C VAL A 291 4.66 -2.25 -7.42
N SER A 292 4.73 -0.96 -7.72
CA SER A 292 5.72 -0.03 -7.17
C SER A 292 5.02 0.99 -6.29
N MET A 293 5.68 1.46 -5.25
CA MET A 293 5.15 2.43 -4.30
C MET A 293 5.76 3.80 -4.56
N ALA A 294 4.94 4.80 -4.91
CA ALA A 294 5.33 6.20 -4.86
C ALA A 294 4.60 6.87 -3.71
N PHE A 295 5.31 7.46 -2.75
CA PHE A 295 4.68 7.97 -1.54
C PHE A 295 5.45 9.14 -0.93
N HIS A 296 4.74 9.96 -0.19
CA HIS A 296 5.32 11.00 0.66
C HIS A 296 5.56 10.45 2.08
N ASN A 297 6.49 11.02 2.84
CA ASN A 297 6.82 10.54 4.19
C ASN A 297 5.62 10.50 5.16
N GLN A 298 4.58 11.29 4.91
CA GLN A 298 3.33 11.31 5.70
C GLN A 298 2.34 10.21 5.31
N ALA A 299 2.64 9.42 4.28
CA ALA A 299 1.75 8.35 3.82
C ALA A 299 1.73 7.16 4.77
N ILE A 300 2.85 6.87 5.42
CA ILE A 300 3.03 5.67 6.24
C ILE A 300 3.37 6.08 7.66
N VAL A 301 2.53 5.71 8.61
CA VAL A 301 2.80 5.86 10.04
C VAL A 301 2.99 4.47 10.63
N PHE A 302 4.16 4.23 11.20
CA PHE A 302 4.54 2.95 11.80
C PHE A 302 4.86 3.14 13.27
N ALA A 303 4.44 2.21 14.12
CA ALA A 303 4.81 2.16 15.52
C ALA A 303 5.07 0.73 15.99
N ALA A 304 6.18 0.53 16.69
CA ALA A 304 6.54 -0.74 17.30
C ALA A 304 7.02 -0.50 18.75
N PRO A 305 6.09 -0.33 19.70
CA PRO A 305 6.43 -0.05 21.08
C PRO A 305 7.02 -1.28 21.78
N PRO A 306 7.73 -1.08 22.90
CA PRO A 306 8.26 -2.17 23.71
C PRO A 306 7.14 -3.01 24.34
N ILE A 307 7.29 -4.32 24.30
CA ILE A 307 6.45 -5.27 25.04
C ILE A 307 6.89 -5.29 26.50
N LYS A 308 5.93 -5.37 27.39
CA LYS A 308 6.24 -5.52 28.83
C LYS A 308 6.89 -6.89 29.06
N GLU A 309 8.02 -6.88 29.73
CA GLU A 309 8.77 -8.08 30.09
C GLU A 309 7.95 -9.03 30.96
N LEU A 310 8.01 -10.32 30.64
CA LEU A 310 7.40 -11.36 31.44
C LEU A 310 8.20 -11.56 32.74
N LYS A 311 7.49 -11.87 33.83
CA LYS A 311 8.08 -12.14 35.15
C LYS A 311 7.66 -13.53 35.63
N GLY A 312 8.48 -14.15 36.46
CA GLY A 312 8.13 -15.43 37.06
C GLY A 312 8.72 -16.64 36.31
N GLY A 313 10.04 -16.81 36.35
CA GLY A 313 10.74 -17.92 35.71
C GLY A 313 11.09 -17.73 34.24
N VAL A 314 10.90 -16.52 33.70
CA VAL A 314 11.33 -16.12 32.39
C VAL A 314 12.30 -14.98 32.53
N GLU A 315 13.45 -15.07 31.87
CA GLU A 315 14.36 -13.96 31.67
C GLU A 315 13.94 -13.22 30.39
N ALA A 316 13.62 -11.93 30.50
CA ALA A 316 13.23 -11.14 29.38
C ALA A 316 14.02 -9.83 29.34
N VAL A 317 14.48 -9.45 28.16
CA VAL A 317 15.20 -8.20 27.90
C VAL A 317 14.60 -7.53 26.68
N THR A 318 14.22 -6.26 26.82
CA THR A 318 13.72 -5.44 25.72
C THR A 318 14.81 -4.49 25.26
N SER A 319 15.12 -4.52 23.97
CA SER A 319 16.05 -3.63 23.31
C SER A 319 15.29 -2.73 22.32
N TYR A 320 15.60 -1.45 22.30
CA TYR A 320 15.04 -0.50 21.36
C TYR A 320 16.10 -0.02 20.38
N SER A 321 15.80 -0.07 19.09
CA SER A 321 16.66 0.45 18.03
C SER A 321 16.24 1.87 17.66
N ASP A 322 17.09 2.85 17.95
CA ASP A 322 16.85 4.25 17.54
C ASP A 322 16.87 4.42 16.02
N LEU A 323 17.61 3.59 15.30
CA LEU A 323 17.71 3.63 13.86
C LEU A 323 16.40 3.20 13.18
N TYR A 324 15.84 2.08 13.62
CA TYR A 324 14.62 1.50 13.04
C TYR A 324 13.34 1.90 13.77
N LYS A 325 13.47 2.63 14.90
CA LYS A 325 12.33 3.01 15.76
C LYS A 325 11.46 1.81 16.18
N MET A 326 12.09 0.67 16.38
CA MET A 326 11.45 -0.58 16.76
C MET A 326 12.01 -1.12 18.08
N ALA A 327 11.12 -1.68 18.89
CA ALA A 327 11.50 -2.42 20.09
C ALA A 327 11.40 -3.92 19.81
N MET A 328 12.43 -4.69 20.22
CA MET A 328 12.44 -6.13 20.21
C MET A 328 12.54 -6.64 21.64
N THR A 329 11.71 -7.60 22.00
CA THR A 329 11.77 -8.26 23.30
C THR A 329 12.27 -9.68 23.12
N TYR A 330 13.40 -9.98 23.73
CA TYR A 330 13.96 -11.32 23.83
C TYR A 330 13.50 -11.94 25.14
N SER A 331 12.98 -13.16 25.09
CA SER A 331 12.49 -13.89 26.26
C SER A 331 13.06 -15.30 26.28
N LEU A 332 13.61 -15.70 27.42
CA LEU A 332 14.17 -17.01 27.66
C LEU A 332 13.38 -17.68 28.77
N GLY A 333 12.82 -18.85 28.50
CA GLY A 333 12.05 -19.65 29.45
C GLY A 333 12.41 -21.11 29.39
N ALA A 334 11.96 -21.89 30.35
CA ALA A 334 12.14 -23.34 30.36
C ALA A 334 10.79 -24.05 30.53
N ASP A 335 10.57 -25.08 29.73
CA ASP A 335 9.49 -26.03 29.94
C ASP A 335 10.02 -27.26 30.66
N ILE A 336 9.70 -27.34 31.93
CA ILE A 336 10.15 -28.41 32.82
C ILE A 336 9.52 -29.76 32.46
N ARG A 337 8.34 -29.74 31.83
CA ARG A 337 7.65 -30.99 31.46
C ARG A 337 8.37 -31.73 30.33
N ASN A 338 8.86 -30.99 29.37
CA ASN A 338 9.54 -31.53 28.19
C ASN A 338 11.07 -31.46 28.31
N TYR A 339 11.60 -30.86 29.36
CA TYR A 339 13.03 -30.64 29.59
C TYR A 339 13.69 -29.88 28.46
N VAL A 340 13.06 -28.77 28.07
CA VAL A 340 13.51 -27.91 26.96
C VAL A 340 13.63 -26.47 27.43
N GLN A 341 14.56 -25.74 26.83
CA GLN A 341 14.69 -24.30 26.94
C GLN A 341 14.10 -23.64 25.73
N LEU A 342 13.25 -22.65 25.96
CA LEU A 342 12.55 -21.90 24.92
C LEU A 342 13.15 -20.51 24.80
N ASP A 343 13.55 -20.16 23.62
CA ASP A 343 14.10 -18.86 23.25
C ASP A 343 13.15 -18.20 22.26
N ARG A 344 12.66 -17.01 22.59
CA ARG A 344 11.66 -16.29 21.81
C ARG A 344 12.03 -14.83 21.63
N ILE A 345 11.88 -14.34 20.41
CA ILE A 345 11.98 -12.92 20.05
C ILE A 345 10.62 -12.45 19.57
N ASP A 346 10.15 -11.34 20.12
CA ASP A 346 8.85 -10.74 19.84
C ASP A 346 8.99 -9.28 19.40
N ILE A 347 8.15 -8.89 18.43
CA ILE A 347 7.90 -7.51 18.03
C ILE A 347 6.39 -7.32 17.95
N ILE A 348 5.86 -6.26 18.53
CA ILE A 348 4.50 -5.81 18.25
C ILE A 348 4.56 -4.57 17.37
N ALA A 349 3.70 -4.52 16.39
CA ALA A 349 3.68 -3.43 15.43
C ALA A 349 2.26 -3.03 15.03
N GLY A 350 2.12 -1.77 14.67
CA GLY A 350 0.95 -1.22 14.01
C GLY A 350 1.35 -0.33 12.86
N VAL A 351 0.54 -0.33 11.82
CA VAL A 351 0.71 0.50 10.63
C VAL A 351 -0.60 1.22 10.34
N SER A 352 -0.50 2.47 9.96
CA SER A 352 -1.62 3.23 9.41
C SER A 352 -1.17 3.88 8.11
N ILE A 353 -1.87 3.59 7.03
CA ILE A 353 -1.59 4.16 5.71
C ILE A 353 -2.52 5.34 5.46
N ASN A 354 -1.97 6.46 5.01
CA ASN A 354 -2.75 7.55 4.46
C ASN A 354 -2.71 7.48 2.92
N PRO A 355 -3.74 6.88 2.27
CA PRO A 355 -3.73 6.67 0.83
C PRO A 355 -3.80 7.97 0.02
N GLU A 356 -4.14 9.11 0.65
CA GLU A 356 -4.15 10.41 -0.02
C GLU A 356 -2.73 10.93 -0.32
N PHE A 357 -1.69 10.38 0.33
CA PHE A 357 -0.28 10.74 0.15
C PHE A 357 0.54 9.64 -0.53
N ALA A 358 -0.12 8.70 -1.18
CA ALA A 358 0.54 7.57 -1.81
C ALA A 358 -0.12 7.19 -3.14
N VAL A 359 0.67 6.67 -4.07
CA VAL A 359 0.24 6.20 -5.39
C VAL A 359 0.84 4.82 -5.64
N VAL A 360 0.02 3.88 -6.08
CA VAL A 360 0.45 2.60 -6.63
C VAL A 360 0.87 2.81 -8.08
N VAL A 361 2.10 2.49 -8.43
CA VAL A 361 2.55 2.52 -9.83
C VAL A 361 2.55 1.11 -10.38
N MET A 362 1.73 0.91 -11.40
CA MET A 362 1.48 -0.38 -12.03
C MET A 362 2.39 -0.61 -13.24
N SER A 363 2.93 -1.84 -13.37
CA SER A 363 3.75 -2.25 -14.50
C SER A 363 3.49 -3.69 -14.96
#